data_e86427a37b77411d702f0b22761799b2
#
_entry.id   e86427a37b77411d702f0b22761799b2
#
_cell.length_a   1.000
_cell.length_b   1.000
_cell.length_c   1.000
_cell.angle_alpha   90.00
_cell.angle_beta   90.00
_cell.angle_gamma   90.00
#
_symmetry.space_group_name_H-M   'P 1'
#
loop_
_entity.id
_entity.type
_entity.pdbx_description
1 polymer ?
#
loop_
_entity_poly.entity_id
_entity_poly.type
_entity_poly.pdbx_seq_one_letter_code
_entity_poly.pdbx_strand_id
1 'polypeptide(L)'
;VVLNKKSRFGSLESYLVNSWGKNIELGEIETISINGLVAKTTTGKILNGRLLVRLLVIQGAPWELFRFAFVTPVNPSKTVLTGMQRTTYSFRRLSWKEAKRIRPLRLKIKTIGANDSFATLSNEMKGSNRKFIHDWFVLLNNLKTPITLKEGAKIKIIGH
;
A
#
# COMPACT_ATOMS: atom_id res chain seq x y z
N VAL A 1 6.69 -0.53 -1.21
CA VAL A 1 7.33 -1.79 -0.76
C VAL A 1 8.52 -1.44 0.11
N VAL A 2 8.51 -1.87 1.36
CA VAL A 2 9.64 -1.70 2.29
C VAL A 2 10.68 -2.75 1.95
N LEU A 3 11.88 -2.34 1.55
CA LEU A 3 13.02 -3.24 1.40
C LEU A 3 13.78 -3.28 2.74
N ASN A 4 13.47 -4.28 3.54
CA ASN A 4 14.15 -4.51 4.80
C ASN A 4 15.34 -5.47 4.57
N LYS A 5 16.41 -4.98 3.98
CA LYS A 5 17.73 -5.62 4.00
C LYS A 5 18.76 -4.56 4.32
N LYS A 6 19.75 -4.89 5.15
CA LYS A 6 21.01 -4.13 5.26
C LYS A 6 21.54 -3.89 3.85
N SER A 7 20.99 -2.88 3.20
CA SER A 7 21.29 -2.61 1.81
C SER A 7 22.64 -1.90 1.77
N ARG A 8 23.62 -2.56 1.21
CA ARG A 8 24.88 -1.96 0.76
C ARG A 8 24.65 -1.02 -0.44
N PHE A 9 23.59 -0.22 -0.37
CA PHE A 9 23.35 0.82 -1.37
C PHE A 9 24.15 2.03 -0.93
N GLY A 10 25.18 2.41 -1.66
CA GLY A 10 26.08 3.49 -1.29
C GLY A 10 25.34 4.81 -1.01
N SER A 11 24.52 5.28 -1.95
CA SER A 11 23.69 6.47 -1.81
C SER A 11 22.31 6.24 -2.39
N LEU A 12 21.32 7.10 -2.04
CA LEU A 12 19.99 7.06 -2.65
C LEU A 12 20.05 7.20 -4.17
N GLU A 13 20.96 8.03 -4.65
CA GLU A 13 21.17 8.26 -6.07
C GLU A 13 21.72 7.02 -6.76
N SER A 14 22.79 6.43 -6.20
CA SER A 14 23.36 5.18 -6.71
C SER A 14 22.32 4.07 -6.76
N TYR A 15 21.49 3.97 -5.73
CA TYR A 15 20.38 3.01 -5.72
C TYR A 15 19.36 3.29 -6.83
N LEU A 16 18.98 4.55 -6.98
CA LEU A 16 17.97 4.97 -7.98
C LEU A 16 18.47 4.67 -9.41
N VAL A 17 19.72 4.99 -9.72
CA VAL A 17 20.30 4.85 -11.06
C VAL A 17 20.75 3.42 -11.33
N ASN A 18 21.60 2.88 -10.46
CA ASN A 18 22.35 1.65 -10.76
C ASN A 18 21.60 0.37 -10.36
N SER A 19 20.55 0.50 -9.56
CA SER A 19 19.78 -0.65 -9.08
C SER A 19 18.34 -0.62 -9.58
N TRP A 20 17.58 0.36 -9.16
CA TRP A 20 16.13 0.36 -9.43
C TRP A 20 15.77 0.87 -10.81
N GLY A 21 16.41 1.93 -11.27
CA GLY A 21 16.17 2.55 -12.59
C GLY A 21 17.16 2.15 -13.69
N LYS A 22 18.02 1.16 -13.45
CA LYS A 22 19.15 0.82 -14.36
C LYS A 22 18.77 0.55 -15.82
N ASN A 23 17.53 0.15 -16.07
CA ASN A 23 17.05 -0.16 -17.42
C ASN A 23 16.12 0.92 -17.97
N ILE A 24 16.12 2.10 -17.37
CA ILE A 24 15.29 3.23 -17.76
C ILE A 24 16.20 4.39 -18.10
N GLU A 25 15.94 5.05 -19.22
CA GLU A 25 16.60 6.31 -19.55
C GLU A 25 16.06 7.39 -18.60
N LEU A 26 16.84 7.65 -17.54
CA LEU A 26 16.48 8.59 -16.48
C LEU A 26 16.95 10.00 -16.86
N GLY A 27 16.11 10.99 -16.55
CA GLY A 27 16.46 12.40 -16.61
C GLY A 27 17.25 12.86 -15.37
N GLU A 28 17.23 14.16 -15.14
CA GLU A 28 17.88 14.78 -13.99
C GLU A 28 17.36 14.21 -12.65
N ILE A 29 18.28 14.08 -11.70
CA ILE A 29 17.96 13.57 -10.36
C ILE A 29 17.88 14.75 -9.40
N GLU A 30 16.70 14.93 -8.85
CA GLU A 30 16.42 15.97 -7.88
C GLU A 30 16.51 15.44 -6.45
N THR A 31 17.04 16.28 -5.55
CA THR A 31 16.96 16.03 -4.10
C THR A 31 15.78 16.83 -3.54
N ILE A 32 14.89 16.14 -2.86
CA ILE A 32 13.74 16.76 -2.21
C ILE A 32 13.63 16.35 -0.75
N SER A 33 12.89 17.12 0.03
CA SER A 33 12.55 16.78 1.41
C SER A 33 11.06 16.48 1.51
N ILE A 34 10.72 15.35 2.14
CA ILE A 34 9.33 14.93 2.35
C ILE A 34 9.11 14.74 3.84
N ASN A 35 8.46 15.72 4.46
CA ASN A 35 8.21 15.74 5.92
C ASN A 35 9.47 15.43 6.76
N GLY A 36 10.58 16.08 6.41
CA GLY A 36 11.88 15.93 7.07
C GLY A 36 12.70 14.70 6.65
N LEU A 37 12.21 13.90 5.72
CA LEU A 37 12.95 12.77 5.17
C LEU A 37 13.64 13.17 3.86
N VAL A 38 14.91 12.78 3.71
CA VAL A 38 15.65 12.99 2.47
C VAL A 38 15.15 12.03 1.40
N ALA A 39 14.92 12.55 0.22
CA ALA A 39 14.46 11.76 -0.92
C ALA A 39 15.17 12.19 -2.21
N LYS A 40 15.29 11.24 -3.14
CA LYS A 40 15.73 11.48 -4.51
C LYS A 40 14.61 11.08 -5.47
N THR A 41 14.41 11.90 -6.50
CA THR A 41 13.41 11.63 -7.53
C THR A 41 13.97 11.91 -8.91
N THR A 42 13.47 11.19 -9.90
CA THR A 42 13.77 11.40 -11.31
C THR A 42 12.61 10.95 -12.16
N THR A 43 12.57 11.39 -13.40
CA THR A 43 11.57 10.96 -14.38
C THR A 43 12.30 10.31 -15.56
N GLY A 44 11.75 9.23 -16.07
CA GLY A 44 12.24 8.55 -17.25
C GLY A 44 11.12 8.20 -18.21
N LYS A 45 11.50 7.81 -19.44
CA LYS A 45 10.58 7.32 -20.46
C LYS A 45 10.60 5.81 -20.50
N ILE A 46 9.44 5.19 -20.63
CA ILE A 46 9.27 3.75 -20.77
C ILE A 46 8.35 3.43 -21.96
N LEU A 47 8.34 2.17 -22.38
CA LEU A 47 7.55 1.69 -23.51
C LEU A 47 7.78 2.55 -24.79
N ASN A 48 9.05 2.69 -25.19
CA ASN A 48 9.46 3.48 -26.36
C ASN A 48 8.94 4.93 -26.30
N GLY A 49 8.97 5.54 -25.10
CA GLY A 49 8.56 6.93 -24.91
C GLY A 49 7.06 7.17 -24.80
N ARG A 50 6.23 6.13 -24.84
CA ARG A 50 4.77 6.25 -24.73
C ARG A 50 4.29 6.63 -23.33
N LEU A 51 5.04 6.25 -22.30
CA LEU A 51 4.73 6.53 -20.91
C LEU A 51 5.91 7.20 -20.21
N LEU A 52 5.59 8.01 -19.21
CA LEU A 52 6.54 8.54 -18.25
C LEU A 52 6.47 7.72 -16.96
N VAL A 53 7.62 7.47 -16.38
CA VAL A 53 7.71 6.94 -15.02
C VAL A 53 8.46 7.94 -14.15
N ARG A 54 7.85 8.38 -13.07
CA ARG A 54 8.53 9.11 -12.01
C ARG A 54 8.91 8.13 -10.91
N LEU A 55 10.21 8.00 -10.66
CA LEU A 55 10.76 7.21 -9.58
C LEU A 55 11.10 8.14 -8.41
N LEU A 56 10.72 7.72 -7.21
CA LEU A 56 10.98 8.45 -5.98
C LEU A 56 11.46 7.45 -4.93
N VAL A 57 12.63 7.70 -4.35
CA VAL A 57 13.18 6.93 -3.25
C VAL A 57 13.35 7.83 -2.03
N ILE A 58 12.81 7.39 -0.90
CA ILE A 58 12.86 8.12 0.37
C ILE A 58 13.68 7.32 1.37
N GLN A 59 14.61 7.99 2.04
CA GLN A 59 15.39 7.40 3.13
C GLN A 59 14.55 7.37 4.40
N GLY A 60 14.30 6.17 4.90
CA GLY A 60 13.74 5.98 6.24
C GLY A 60 14.84 5.94 7.32
N ALA A 61 15.02 4.80 7.96
CA ALA A 61 16.23 4.52 8.76
C ALA A 61 17.44 4.26 7.83
N PRO A 62 18.67 4.19 8.33
CA PRO A 62 19.86 3.94 7.51
C PRO A 62 19.80 2.71 6.61
N TRP A 63 18.96 1.74 6.97
CA TRP A 63 18.74 0.49 6.23
C TRP A 63 17.37 0.39 5.57
N GLU A 64 16.57 1.46 5.58
CA GLU A 64 15.17 1.44 5.15
C GLU A 64 14.96 2.43 4.01
N LEU A 65 14.48 1.91 2.88
CA LEU A 65 14.12 2.69 1.71
C LEU A 65 12.64 2.49 1.37
N PHE A 66 11.96 3.60 1.11
CA PHE A 66 10.61 3.58 0.56
C PHE A 66 10.65 4.01 -0.90
N ARG A 67 9.94 3.29 -1.76
CA ARG A 67 9.91 3.50 -3.21
C ARG A 67 8.52 3.82 -3.68
N PHE A 68 8.41 4.85 -4.50
CA PHE A 68 7.19 5.19 -5.22
C PHE A 68 7.50 5.24 -6.72
N ALA A 69 6.72 4.52 -7.52
CA ALA A 69 6.72 4.64 -8.97
C ALA A 69 5.35 5.14 -9.43
N PHE A 70 5.35 6.25 -10.13
CA PHE A 70 4.16 6.79 -10.76
C PHE A 70 4.32 6.64 -12.26
N VAL A 71 3.40 5.93 -12.89
CA VAL A 71 3.39 5.74 -14.34
C VAL A 71 2.22 6.53 -14.92
N THR A 72 2.49 7.36 -15.90
CA THR A 72 1.50 8.25 -16.52
C THR A 72 1.69 8.30 -18.04
N PRO A 73 0.67 8.72 -18.80
CA PRO A 73 0.88 9.19 -20.16
C PRO A 73 1.92 10.32 -20.20
N VAL A 74 2.49 10.61 -21.39
CA VAL A 74 3.49 11.67 -21.58
C VAL A 74 2.94 13.05 -21.18
N ASN A 75 1.64 13.28 -21.39
CA ASN A 75 0.95 14.50 -21.03
C ASN A 75 -0.14 14.18 -19.98
N PRO A 76 0.22 14.02 -18.70
CA PRO A 76 -0.76 13.73 -17.66
C PRO A 76 -1.62 14.96 -17.38
N SER A 77 -2.89 14.75 -17.05
CA SER A 77 -3.79 15.83 -16.66
C SER A 77 -3.34 16.49 -15.35
N LYS A 78 -3.75 17.73 -15.12
CA LYS A 78 -3.48 18.46 -13.88
C LYS A 78 -3.97 17.69 -12.65
N THR A 79 -5.09 17.00 -12.75
CA THR A 79 -5.64 16.16 -11.67
C THR A 79 -4.69 15.02 -11.31
N VAL A 80 -4.11 14.34 -12.31
CA VAL A 80 -3.13 13.27 -12.10
C VAL A 80 -1.87 13.81 -11.42
N LEU A 81 -1.32 14.92 -11.92
CA LEU A 81 -0.15 15.57 -11.33
C LEU A 81 -0.39 15.96 -9.87
N THR A 82 -1.54 16.58 -9.58
CA THR A 82 -1.93 16.95 -8.22
C THR A 82 -2.08 15.70 -7.32
N GLY A 83 -2.64 14.61 -7.84
CA GLY A 83 -2.75 13.34 -7.14
C GLY A 83 -1.39 12.75 -6.79
N MET A 84 -0.45 12.72 -7.74
CA MET A 84 0.93 12.28 -7.51
C MET A 84 1.63 13.13 -6.44
N GLN A 85 1.46 14.44 -6.51
CA GLN A 85 2.04 15.38 -5.54
C GLN A 85 1.48 15.14 -4.14
N ARG A 86 0.15 15.05 -4.01
CA ARG A 86 -0.51 14.74 -2.74
C ARG A 86 -0.03 13.41 -2.16
N THR A 87 0.06 12.37 -2.98
CA THR A 87 0.56 11.07 -2.56
C THR A 87 2.00 11.16 -2.07
N THR A 88 2.87 11.86 -2.80
CA THR A 88 4.28 12.07 -2.43
C THR A 88 4.39 12.74 -1.06
N TYR A 89 3.74 13.89 -0.88
CA TYR A 89 3.88 14.69 0.32
C TYR A 89 2.98 14.27 1.49
N SER A 90 2.07 13.31 1.29
CA SER A 90 1.36 12.66 2.40
C SER A 90 2.20 11.62 3.13
N PHE A 91 3.32 11.17 2.53
CA PHE A 91 4.20 10.21 3.17
C PHE A 91 4.91 10.85 4.36
N ARG A 92 4.77 10.27 5.54
CA ARG A 92 5.41 10.72 6.77
C ARG A 92 5.66 9.55 7.73
N ARG A 93 6.53 9.76 8.66
CA ARG A 93 6.64 8.86 9.80
C ARG A 93 5.44 9.05 10.74
N LEU A 94 4.91 7.97 11.22
CA LEU A 94 3.93 8.02 12.30
C LEU A 94 4.65 8.35 13.61
N SER A 95 4.02 9.18 14.45
CA SER A 95 4.45 9.33 15.83
C SER A 95 4.24 8.00 16.57
N TRP A 96 4.98 7.80 17.66
CA TRP A 96 4.83 6.62 18.49
C TRP A 96 3.39 6.45 19.03
N LYS A 97 2.73 7.56 19.39
CA LYS A 97 1.32 7.56 19.82
C LYS A 97 0.38 7.08 18.71
N GLU A 98 0.60 7.52 17.48
CA GLU A 98 -0.18 7.07 16.32
C GLU A 98 0.09 5.61 16.01
N ALA A 99 1.36 5.20 15.98
CA ALA A 99 1.74 3.82 15.70
C ALA A 99 1.13 2.84 16.71
N LYS A 100 1.11 3.18 18.01
CA LYS A 100 0.46 2.36 19.05
C LYS A 100 -1.06 2.22 18.88
N ARG A 101 -1.73 3.18 18.24
CA ARG A 101 -3.17 3.11 17.98
C ARG A 101 -3.51 2.21 16.79
N ILE A 102 -2.55 1.97 15.91
CA ILE A 102 -2.74 1.11 14.75
C ILE A 102 -2.68 -0.34 15.20
N ARG A 103 -3.85 -0.97 15.25
CA ARG A 103 -3.95 -2.41 15.53
C ARG A 103 -3.93 -3.17 14.20
N PRO A 104 -3.05 -4.18 14.04
CA PRO A 104 -3.06 -5.00 12.83
C PRO A 104 -4.37 -5.76 12.72
N LEU A 105 -4.90 -5.83 11.51
CA LEU A 105 -6.01 -6.72 11.22
C LEU A 105 -5.53 -8.17 11.32
N ARG A 106 -6.33 -8.99 11.98
CA ARG A 106 -6.06 -10.41 12.19
C ARG A 106 -7.24 -11.25 11.74
N LEU A 107 -6.93 -12.41 11.22
CA LEU A 107 -7.93 -13.44 10.99
C LEU A 107 -8.27 -14.08 12.34
N LYS A 108 -9.55 -14.06 12.69
CA LYS A 108 -10.09 -14.67 13.90
C LYS A 108 -11.05 -15.79 13.52
N ILE A 109 -11.08 -16.83 14.31
CA ILE A 109 -12.09 -17.88 14.21
C ILE A 109 -13.17 -17.56 15.24
N LYS A 110 -14.43 -17.50 14.78
CA LYS A 110 -15.60 -17.32 15.62
C LYS A 110 -16.53 -18.52 15.46
N THR A 111 -17.13 -18.98 16.55
CA THR A 111 -18.19 -19.99 16.50
C THR A 111 -19.51 -19.28 16.33
N ILE A 112 -20.34 -19.74 15.41
CA ILE A 112 -21.67 -19.20 15.15
C ILE A 112 -22.59 -19.54 16.33
N GLY A 113 -23.20 -18.54 16.94
CA GLY A 113 -24.20 -18.69 17.99
C GLY A 113 -25.62 -18.69 17.45
N ALA A 114 -26.58 -19.05 18.31
CA ALA A 114 -28.00 -19.13 17.96
C ALA A 114 -28.60 -17.84 17.39
N ASN A 115 -28.10 -16.67 17.84
CA ASN A 115 -28.59 -15.35 17.43
C ASN A 115 -27.74 -14.71 16.33
N ASP A 116 -26.72 -15.40 15.82
CA ASP A 116 -25.88 -14.87 14.76
C ASP A 116 -26.58 -15.00 13.40
N SER A 117 -26.49 -13.94 12.61
CA SER A 117 -26.98 -13.91 11.23
C SER A 117 -25.84 -13.59 10.27
N PHE A 118 -26.05 -13.85 8.99
CA PHE A 118 -25.10 -13.44 7.95
C PHE A 118 -24.79 -11.93 8.02
N ALA A 119 -25.81 -11.11 8.23
CA ALA A 119 -25.64 -9.67 8.30
C ALA A 119 -24.85 -9.24 9.55
N THR A 120 -25.15 -9.80 10.72
CA THR A 120 -24.41 -9.47 11.96
C THR A 120 -22.94 -9.86 11.85
N LEU A 121 -22.66 -11.09 11.41
CA LEU A 121 -21.31 -11.62 11.30
C LEU A 121 -20.46 -10.92 10.23
N SER A 122 -21.02 -10.65 9.05
CA SER A 122 -20.30 -9.94 8.00
C SER A 122 -20.02 -8.48 8.37
N ASN A 123 -20.90 -7.82 9.10
CA ASN A 123 -20.70 -6.45 9.58
C ASN A 123 -19.64 -6.34 10.70
N GLU A 124 -19.30 -7.42 11.38
CA GLU A 124 -18.18 -7.46 12.32
C GLU A 124 -16.82 -7.35 11.64
N MET A 125 -16.74 -7.66 10.34
CA MET A 125 -15.48 -7.60 9.60
C MET A 125 -14.93 -6.17 9.52
N LYS A 126 -13.62 -6.04 9.69
CA LYS A 126 -12.87 -4.78 9.61
C LYS A 126 -11.95 -4.78 8.38
N GLY A 127 -11.51 -3.59 7.97
CA GLY A 127 -10.44 -3.42 6.98
C GLY A 127 -10.82 -3.54 5.51
N SER A 128 -12.04 -3.95 5.18
CA SER A 128 -12.54 -3.94 3.81
C SER A 128 -13.40 -2.69 3.55
N ASN A 129 -13.50 -2.29 2.27
CA ASN A 129 -14.49 -1.30 1.89
C ASN A 129 -15.88 -1.82 2.27
N ARG A 130 -16.66 -1.03 3.02
CA ARG A 130 -17.99 -1.42 3.48
C ARG A 130 -18.92 -1.89 2.35
N LYS A 131 -18.74 -1.35 1.14
CA LYS A 131 -19.50 -1.76 -0.05
C LYS A 131 -19.34 -3.25 -0.38
N PHE A 132 -18.19 -3.84 -0.07
CA PHE A 132 -17.87 -5.23 -0.42
C PHE A 132 -17.71 -6.14 0.80
N ILE A 133 -18.18 -5.71 1.97
CA ILE A 133 -17.96 -6.46 3.22
C ILE A 133 -18.62 -7.83 3.20
N HIS A 134 -19.83 -7.91 2.62
CA HIS A 134 -20.57 -9.16 2.48
C HIS A 134 -19.88 -10.12 1.51
N ASP A 135 -19.39 -9.61 0.37
CA ASP A 135 -18.68 -10.41 -0.62
C ASP A 135 -17.39 -10.97 -0.04
N TRP A 136 -16.63 -10.15 0.69
CA TRP A 136 -15.45 -10.60 1.40
C TRP A 136 -15.73 -11.66 2.45
N PHE A 137 -16.84 -11.54 3.18
CA PHE A 137 -17.24 -12.54 4.16
C PHE A 137 -17.58 -13.89 3.49
N VAL A 138 -18.31 -13.84 2.38
CA VAL A 138 -18.64 -15.02 1.57
C VAL A 138 -17.39 -15.72 1.05
N LEU A 139 -16.48 -14.96 0.43
CA LEU A 139 -15.23 -15.49 -0.12
C LEU A 139 -14.33 -16.10 0.96
N LEU A 140 -14.15 -15.38 2.07
CA LEU A 140 -13.29 -15.81 3.18
C LEU A 140 -13.75 -17.14 3.80
N ASN A 141 -15.06 -17.35 3.84
CA ASN A 141 -15.68 -18.52 4.45
C ASN A 141 -16.12 -19.57 3.44
N ASN A 142 -15.87 -19.34 2.14
CA ASN A 142 -16.30 -20.23 1.04
C ASN A 142 -17.79 -20.59 1.13
N LEU A 143 -18.65 -19.59 1.42
CA LEU A 143 -20.08 -19.78 1.54
C LEU A 143 -20.73 -19.94 0.16
N LYS A 144 -21.65 -20.88 0.05
CA LYS A 144 -22.42 -21.13 -1.20
C LYS A 144 -23.81 -20.52 -1.10
N THR A 145 -24.35 -20.14 -2.22
CA THR A 145 -25.74 -19.65 -2.32
C THR A 145 -26.71 -20.83 -2.48
N PRO A 146 -27.82 -20.91 -1.74
CA PRO A 146 -28.25 -19.99 -0.68
C PRO A 146 -27.38 -20.09 0.57
N ILE A 147 -27.08 -18.92 1.20
CA ILE A 147 -26.19 -18.88 2.36
C ILE A 147 -26.95 -19.45 3.57
N THR A 148 -26.44 -20.55 4.09
CA THR A 148 -26.93 -21.17 5.33
C THR A 148 -25.80 -21.18 6.36
N LEU A 149 -26.06 -20.57 7.50
CA LEU A 149 -25.15 -20.57 8.65
C LEU A 149 -25.65 -21.64 9.64
N LYS A 150 -24.75 -22.52 10.04
CA LYS A 150 -25.04 -23.55 11.05
C LYS A 150 -24.53 -23.09 12.40
N GLU A 151 -25.39 -23.09 13.42
CA GLU A 151 -24.99 -22.89 14.81
C GLU A 151 -23.90 -23.89 15.18
N GLY A 152 -22.90 -23.45 15.96
CA GLY A 152 -21.75 -24.25 16.34
C GLY A 152 -20.67 -24.35 15.27
N ALA A 153 -20.94 -23.99 14.02
CA ALA A 153 -19.92 -23.99 12.98
C ALA A 153 -18.90 -22.85 13.19
N LYS A 154 -17.66 -23.08 12.73
CA LYS A 154 -16.58 -22.08 12.81
C LYS A 154 -16.51 -21.27 11.54
N ILE A 155 -16.41 -19.95 11.70
CA ILE A 155 -16.23 -19.00 10.61
C ILE A 155 -14.98 -18.14 10.84
N LYS A 156 -14.50 -17.58 9.76
CA LYS A 156 -13.37 -16.65 9.74
C LYS A 156 -13.89 -15.22 9.70
N ILE A 157 -13.35 -14.37 10.58
CA ILE A 157 -13.66 -12.93 10.63
C ILE A 157 -12.33 -12.17 10.65
N ILE A 158 -12.26 -11.06 9.91
CA ILE A 158 -11.13 -10.14 9.97
C ILE A 158 -11.48 -9.05 11.00
N GLY A 159 -10.63 -8.89 12.01
CA GLY A 159 -10.81 -7.90 13.07
C GLY A 159 -9.50 -7.47 13.73
N HIS A 160 -9.60 -6.60 14.71
CA HIS A 160 -8.46 -6.16 15.55
C HIS A 160 -8.31 -7.07 16.76
#